data_1fbaf373c59e37b47d1269e7827b4670
#
_entry.id   1fbaf373c59e37b47d1269e7827b4670
#
_cell.length_a   1.000
_cell.length_b   1.000
_cell.length_c   1.000
_cell.angle_alpha   90.00
_cell.angle_beta   90.00
_cell.angle_gamma   90.00
#
_symmetry.space_group_name_H-M   'P 1'
#
loop_
_entity.id
_entity.type
_entity.pdbx_description
1 polymer ?
#
loop_
_entity_poly.entity_id
_entity_poly.type
_entity_poly.pdbx_seq_one_letter_code
_entity_poly.pdbx_strand_id
1 'polypeptide(L)'
;MSQSFSSRRSCLMNVQRLKKKNSIDIARKLSLKCILVTISLVLAACQSAPNQNTKTVQTKKTVHHVQPPVIKKRVSPDGIQDIDWQITQINGHKAKFFNQWPVLSLNSAVKTVSGHTGCNGVFGRYTFDFSQQKLDMQVNAGHSSCDGALAQEAELIDSLQRIQKFQLVGNTLYLLDQSGQRLIQAQKK
;
A
#
# COMPACT_ATOMS: atom_id res chain seq x y z
N MET A 1 -59.39 2.29 -7.78
CA MET A 1 -58.75 3.41 -8.51
C MET A 1 -57.37 3.68 -7.85
N SER A 2 -56.31 3.00 -8.23
CA SER A 2 -54.96 3.32 -7.80
C SER A 2 -53.93 2.50 -8.60
N GLN A 3 -53.68 2.81 -9.85
CA GLN A 3 -52.54 2.32 -10.63
C GLN A 3 -52.24 3.34 -11.74
N SER A 4 -51.50 4.41 -11.44
CA SER A 4 -50.99 5.27 -12.52
C SER A 4 -49.78 6.14 -12.12
N PHE A 5 -49.02 5.81 -11.07
CA PHE A 5 -47.93 6.73 -10.63
C PHE A 5 -46.51 6.13 -10.79
N SER A 6 -46.38 4.86 -11.18
CA SER A 6 -45.05 4.21 -11.25
C SER A 6 -44.30 4.35 -12.58
N SER A 7 -44.99 4.64 -13.67
CA SER A 7 -44.39 4.61 -15.02
C SER A 7 -43.62 5.88 -15.41
N ARG A 8 -43.85 7.01 -14.76
CA ARG A 8 -43.20 8.29 -15.17
C ARG A 8 -41.80 8.50 -14.58
N ARG A 9 -41.43 7.80 -13.49
CA ARG A 9 -40.10 7.95 -12.88
C ARG A 9 -39.01 7.19 -13.61
N SER A 10 -39.34 6.08 -14.27
CA SER A 10 -38.35 5.26 -15.00
C SER A 10 -37.91 5.91 -16.32
N CYS A 11 -38.76 6.71 -16.96
CA CYS A 11 -38.40 7.36 -18.23
C CYS A 11 -37.46 8.56 -18.03
N LEU A 12 -37.60 9.31 -16.93
CA LEU A 12 -36.73 10.46 -16.63
C LEU A 12 -35.29 10.08 -16.27
N MET A 13 -35.07 8.93 -15.62
CA MET A 13 -33.72 8.45 -15.28
C MET A 13 -32.91 7.99 -16.49
N ASN A 14 -33.59 7.50 -17.54
CA ASN A 14 -32.89 7.02 -18.75
C ASN A 14 -32.40 8.18 -19.64
N VAL A 15 -33.13 9.30 -19.68
CA VAL A 15 -32.73 10.49 -20.46
C VAL A 15 -31.49 11.17 -19.86
N GLN A 16 -31.36 11.18 -18.53
CA GLN A 16 -30.21 11.75 -17.84
C GLN A 16 -28.92 10.92 -18.08
N ARG A 17 -29.02 9.60 -18.22
CA ARG A 17 -27.86 8.71 -18.51
C ARG A 17 -27.31 8.87 -19.92
N LEU A 18 -28.18 9.14 -20.90
CA LEU A 18 -27.76 9.30 -22.30
C LEU A 18 -27.08 10.66 -22.54
N LYS A 19 -27.48 11.72 -21.85
CA LYS A 19 -26.81 13.04 -21.95
C LYS A 19 -25.38 13.03 -21.36
N LYS A 20 -25.13 12.21 -20.31
CA LYS A 20 -23.82 12.16 -19.68
C LYS A 20 -22.79 11.37 -20.51
N LYS A 21 -23.22 10.36 -21.31
CA LYS A 21 -22.31 9.61 -22.19
C LYS A 21 -21.78 10.43 -23.36
N ASN A 22 -22.62 11.25 -23.97
CA ASN A 22 -22.20 12.03 -25.15
C ASN A 22 -21.22 13.19 -24.79
N SER A 23 -21.26 13.71 -23.57
CA SER A 23 -20.35 14.78 -23.14
C SER A 23 -18.90 14.28 -22.94
N ILE A 24 -18.72 13.01 -22.54
CA ILE A 24 -17.39 12.43 -22.27
C ILE A 24 -16.66 12.06 -23.57
N ASP A 25 -17.40 11.63 -24.60
CA ASP A 25 -16.80 11.25 -25.89
C ASP A 25 -16.33 12.45 -26.72
N ILE A 26 -16.98 13.60 -26.58
CA ILE A 26 -16.57 14.83 -27.27
C ILE A 26 -15.30 15.40 -26.65
N ALA A 27 -15.15 15.34 -25.33
CA ALA A 27 -13.94 15.82 -24.63
C ALA A 27 -12.70 14.96 -24.95
N ARG A 28 -12.86 13.65 -25.17
CA ARG A 28 -11.76 12.76 -25.54
C ARG A 28 -11.23 12.97 -26.97
N LYS A 29 -12.09 13.35 -27.91
CA LYS A 29 -11.67 13.59 -29.32
C LYS A 29 -10.93 14.91 -29.53
N LEU A 30 -11.17 15.92 -28.68
CA LEU A 30 -10.42 17.20 -28.78
C LEU A 30 -9.01 17.13 -28.16
N SER A 31 -8.83 16.32 -27.11
CA SER A 31 -7.53 16.19 -26.42
C SER A 31 -6.47 15.45 -27.26
N LEU A 32 -6.88 14.55 -28.16
CA LEU A 32 -5.96 13.73 -28.95
C LEU A 32 -5.31 14.47 -30.14
N LYS A 33 -5.91 15.59 -30.59
CA LYS A 33 -5.35 16.39 -31.71
C LYS A 33 -4.31 17.43 -31.30
N CYS A 34 -4.25 17.83 -30.04
CA CYS A 34 -3.24 18.80 -29.55
C CYS A 34 -1.89 18.18 -29.17
N ILE A 35 -1.79 16.85 -29.01
CA ILE A 35 -0.57 16.17 -28.52
C ILE A 35 0.41 15.83 -29.67
N LEU A 36 -0.04 15.86 -30.94
CA LEU A 36 0.79 15.49 -32.10
C LEU A 36 1.61 16.63 -32.71
N VAL A 37 1.53 17.86 -32.21
CA VAL A 37 2.22 19.02 -32.81
C VAL A 37 3.48 19.45 -32.02
N THR A 38 3.75 18.91 -30.83
CA THR A 38 4.84 19.39 -29.98
C THR A 38 6.07 18.45 -29.87
N ILE A 39 6.17 17.40 -30.69
CA ILE A 39 7.33 16.46 -30.67
C ILE A 39 8.25 16.64 -31.88
N SER A 40 8.51 17.85 -32.31
CA SER A 40 9.54 18.10 -33.31
C SER A 40 10.29 19.39 -32.97
N LEU A 41 11.23 19.32 -32.11
CA LEU A 41 12.44 20.18 -31.99
C LEU A 41 13.05 19.98 -30.59
N VAL A 42 14.06 19.14 -30.48
CA VAL A 42 15.31 19.37 -29.72
C VAL A 42 16.17 18.12 -29.89
N LEU A 43 16.97 18.13 -30.97
CA LEU A 43 18.18 17.33 -31.12
C LEU A 43 19.29 18.32 -31.42
N ALA A 44 20.00 18.75 -30.40
CA ALA A 44 21.32 19.41 -30.60
C ALA A 44 22.22 19.08 -29.40
N ALA A 45 23.15 18.20 -29.68
CA ALA A 45 24.57 18.18 -29.31
C ALA A 45 25.00 18.70 -27.92
N CYS A 46 25.68 17.84 -27.17
CA CYS A 46 26.95 18.19 -26.51
C CYS A 46 27.80 16.93 -26.36
N GLN A 47 28.76 16.78 -27.26
CA GLN A 47 29.96 15.95 -27.10
C GLN A 47 30.94 16.75 -26.24
N SER A 48 31.42 16.19 -25.15
CA SER A 48 32.59 16.69 -24.43
C SER A 48 33.59 15.55 -24.27
N ALA A 49 34.75 15.75 -24.80
CA ALA A 49 35.89 14.85 -24.90
C ALA A 49 36.54 14.55 -23.53
N PRO A 50 37.27 13.41 -23.41
CA PRO A 50 37.95 13.03 -22.18
C PRO A 50 39.28 13.73 -22.04
N ASN A 51 39.55 14.37 -20.91
CA ASN A 51 40.88 14.86 -20.55
C ASN A 51 41.56 13.82 -19.64
N GLN A 52 42.55 13.15 -20.20
CA GLN A 52 43.50 12.32 -19.45
C GLN A 52 44.55 13.23 -18.83
N ASN A 53 44.70 13.20 -17.53
CA ASN A 53 45.98 13.30 -16.81
C ASN A 53 45.70 13.32 -15.31
N THR A 54 45.94 12.22 -14.61
CA THR A 54 46.25 12.31 -13.19
C THR A 54 47.16 11.17 -12.77
N LYS A 55 48.32 11.59 -12.31
CA LYS A 55 49.38 10.79 -11.73
C LYS A 55 48.88 9.89 -10.60
N THR A 56 49.28 8.64 -10.68
CA THR A 56 49.15 7.62 -9.63
C THR A 56 49.93 8.05 -8.39
N VAL A 57 49.24 8.49 -7.35
CA VAL A 57 49.76 8.52 -5.97
C VAL A 57 49.21 7.32 -5.24
N GLN A 58 50.04 6.31 -5.03
CA GLN A 58 49.71 5.17 -4.18
C GLN A 58 49.71 5.59 -2.70
N THR A 59 48.56 5.94 -2.20
CA THR A 59 48.37 6.07 -0.75
C THR A 59 47.90 4.73 -0.21
N LYS A 60 48.75 4.07 0.55
CA LYS A 60 48.49 2.83 1.27
C LYS A 60 47.36 3.08 2.30
N LYS A 61 46.10 2.84 1.87
CA LYS A 61 44.93 3.04 2.72
C LYS A 61 44.76 1.80 3.61
N THR A 62 45.11 1.94 4.87
CA THR A 62 44.78 0.98 5.92
C THR A 62 43.26 0.89 5.98
N VAL A 63 42.71 -0.21 5.51
CA VAL A 63 41.27 -0.50 5.61
C VAL A 63 40.98 -0.81 7.07
N HIS A 64 40.55 0.19 7.83
CA HIS A 64 39.88 -0.08 9.07
C HIS A 64 38.54 -0.74 8.72
N HIS A 65 38.42 -2.01 9.02
CA HIS A 65 37.15 -2.73 8.95
C HIS A 65 36.22 -2.18 10.05
N VAL A 66 35.50 -1.10 9.70
CA VAL A 66 34.43 -0.56 10.53
C VAL A 66 33.27 -1.55 10.42
N GLN A 67 33.09 -2.40 11.43
CA GLN A 67 31.89 -3.21 11.55
C GLN A 67 30.68 -2.27 11.51
N PRO A 68 29.68 -2.57 10.66
CA PRO A 68 28.44 -1.79 10.66
C PRO A 68 27.87 -1.79 12.09
N PRO A 69 27.35 -0.67 12.58
CA PRO A 69 26.76 -0.62 13.90
C PRO A 69 25.62 -1.63 13.96
N VAL A 70 25.68 -2.54 14.92
CA VAL A 70 24.58 -3.47 15.23
C VAL A 70 23.42 -2.60 15.70
N ILE A 71 22.48 -2.31 14.80
CA ILE A 71 21.24 -1.61 15.12
C ILE A 71 20.44 -2.57 15.99
N LYS A 72 20.51 -2.41 17.30
CA LYS A 72 19.63 -3.13 18.22
C LYS A 72 18.21 -2.75 17.85
N LYS A 73 17.42 -3.71 17.35
CA LYS A 73 15.99 -3.54 17.06
C LYS A 73 15.34 -3.00 18.34
N ARG A 74 14.89 -1.76 18.33
CA ARG A 74 14.20 -1.14 19.47
C ARG A 74 12.85 -1.85 19.58
N VAL A 75 12.54 -2.42 20.72
CA VAL A 75 11.24 -3.05 20.99
C VAL A 75 10.44 -2.09 21.82
N SER A 76 9.27 -1.70 21.32
CA SER A 76 8.33 -0.85 22.06
C SER A 76 7.76 -1.60 23.27
N PRO A 77 7.58 -0.94 24.42
CA PRO A 77 7.02 -1.59 25.62
C PRO A 77 5.52 -1.89 25.52
N ASP A 78 4.83 -1.42 24.47
CA ASP A 78 3.39 -1.66 24.26
C ASP A 78 3.05 -3.10 23.84
N GLY A 79 4.06 -3.90 23.47
CA GLY A 79 3.89 -5.29 23.03
C GLY A 79 3.28 -5.44 21.64
N ILE A 80 3.13 -4.35 20.86
CA ILE A 80 2.49 -4.36 19.52
C ILE A 80 3.44 -3.81 18.47
N GLN A 81 4.03 -2.63 18.72
CA GLN A 81 4.95 -1.99 17.79
C GLN A 81 6.32 -2.66 17.84
N ASP A 82 7.09 -2.56 16.76
CA ASP A 82 8.45 -3.11 16.58
C ASP A 82 8.52 -4.64 16.65
N ILE A 83 7.40 -5.30 16.40
CA ILE A 83 7.20 -6.75 16.38
C ILE A 83 6.73 -7.16 14.99
N ASP A 84 7.18 -8.32 14.53
CA ASP A 84 6.67 -8.93 13.29
C ASP A 84 5.47 -9.81 13.62
N TRP A 85 4.32 -9.48 13.03
CA TRP A 85 3.05 -10.15 13.20
C TRP A 85 2.76 -11.01 11.97
N GLN A 86 2.73 -12.33 12.12
CA GLN A 86 2.25 -13.23 11.07
C GLN A 86 0.73 -13.22 11.03
N ILE A 87 0.15 -12.80 9.92
CA ILE A 87 -1.30 -12.80 9.72
C ILE A 87 -1.77 -14.24 9.54
N THR A 88 -2.70 -14.66 10.39
CA THR A 88 -3.25 -16.02 10.40
C THR A 88 -4.67 -16.08 9.85
N GLN A 89 -5.44 -14.99 9.99
CA GLN A 89 -6.80 -14.87 9.44
C GLN A 89 -7.05 -13.48 8.88
N ILE A 90 -7.84 -13.42 7.81
CA ILE A 90 -8.35 -12.21 7.16
C ILE A 90 -9.87 -12.38 7.05
N ASN A 91 -10.67 -11.48 7.61
CA ASN A 91 -12.14 -11.53 7.67
C ASN A 91 -12.69 -12.90 8.11
N GLY A 92 -12.02 -13.54 9.08
CA GLY A 92 -12.41 -14.86 9.59
C GLY A 92 -11.93 -16.04 8.74
N HIS A 93 -11.37 -15.82 7.56
CA HIS A 93 -10.80 -16.87 6.71
C HIS A 93 -9.32 -17.08 7.01
N LYS A 94 -8.86 -18.34 7.01
CA LYS A 94 -7.45 -18.66 7.19
C LYS A 94 -6.61 -18.05 6.07
N ALA A 95 -5.58 -17.30 6.45
CA ALA A 95 -4.63 -16.74 5.48
C ALA A 95 -3.88 -17.86 4.75
N LYS A 96 -3.69 -17.70 3.45
CA LYS A 96 -2.98 -18.66 2.58
C LYS A 96 -1.53 -18.23 2.41
N PHE A 97 -0.67 -19.24 2.29
CA PHE A 97 0.71 -19.08 1.87
C PHE A 97 0.78 -19.02 0.34
N PHE A 98 1.52 -18.07 -0.19
CA PHE A 98 1.88 -18.02 -1.62
C PHE A 98 3.40 -18.18 -1.76
N ASN A 99 4.18 -17.10 -1.83
CA ASN A 99 5.64 -17.19 -1.79
C ASN A 99 6.16 -17.13 -0.35
N GLN A 100 5.39 -16.51 0.53
CA GLN A 100 5.63 -16.43 1.98
C GLN A 100 4.31 -16.23 2.73
N TRP A 101 4.34 -16.32 4.05
CA TRP A 101 3.20 -15.97 4.88
C TRP A 101 2.99 -14.46 4.90
N PRO A 102 1.74 -13.98 4.90
CA PRO A 102 1.49 -12.56 5.09
C PRO A 102 1.94 -12.12 6.48
N VAL A 103 2.64 -10.98 6.53
CA VAL A 103 3.20 -10.41 7.77
C VAL A 103 2.95 -8.91 7.82
N LEU A 104 2.90 -8.36 9.02
CA LEU A 104 2.75 -6.94 9.31
C LEU A 104 3.72 -6.54 10.41
N SER A 105 4.34 -5.37 10.28
CA SER A 105 5.20 -4.76 11.29
C SER A 105 4.93 -3.26 11.38
N LEU A 106 4.88 -2.74 12.61
CA LEU A 106 4.63 -1.34 12.93
C LEU A 106 5.89 -0.73 13.53
N ASN A 107 6.55 0.18 12.83
CA ASN A 107 7.74 0.85 13.34
C ASN A 107 7.36 2.03 14.24
N SER A 108 7.68 1.96 15.54
CA SER A 108 7.31 2.97 16.54
C SER A 108 8.03 4.30 16.34
N ALA A 109 9.26 4.28 15.82
CA ALA A 109 10.10 5.48 15.72
C ALA A 109 9.65 6.44 14.61
N VAL A 110 9.24 5.88 13.45
CA VAL A 110 8.88 6.66 12.25
C VAL A 110 7.41 6.53 11.86
N LYS A 111 6.62 5.78 12.62
CA LYS A 111 5.19 5.54 12.42
C LYS A 111 4.88 5.01 11.01
N THR A 112 5.70 4.06 10.55
CA THR A 112 5.51 3.38 9.26
C THR A 112 5.05 1.95 9.44
N VAL A 113 4.19 1.52 8.52
CA VAL A 113 3.80 0.12 8.34
C VAL A 113 4.71 -0.50 7.31
N SER A 114 5.17 -1.70 7.57
CA SER A 114 5.84 -2.57 6.60
C SER A 114 5.33 -3.99 6.75
N GLY A 115 5.43 -4.77 5.68
CA GLY A 115 4.96 -6.14 5.71
C GLY A 115 4.94 -6.79 4.34
N HIS A 116 4.16 -7.85 4.22
CA HIS A 116 4.01 -8.62 2.99
C HIS A 116 2.63 -9.27 2.91
N THR A 117 2.00 -9.26 1.76
CA THR A 117 0.68 -9.89 1.53
C THR A 117 0.74 -11.41 1.37
N GLY A 118 1.93 -11.95 1.21
CA GLY A 118 2.22 -13.28 0.67
C GLY A 118 2.76 -13.21 -0.76
N CYS A 119 2.40 -12.18 -1.53
CA CYS A 119 2.86 -11.90 -2.89
C CYS A 119 3.65 -10.58 -2.97
N ASN A 120 3.09 -9.50 -2.44
CA ASN A 120 3.65 -8.15 -2.56
C ASN A 120 4.06 -7.58 -1.21
N GLY A 121 5.08 -6.70 -1.22
CA GLY A 121 5.44 -5.89 -0.06
C GLY A 121 4.31 -4.92 0.29
N VAL A 122 4.02 -4.77 1.59
CA VAL A 122 3.08 -3.78 2.15
C VAL A 122 3.89 -2.65 2.75
N PHE A 123 3.47 -1.41 2.51
CA PHE A 123 4.09 -0.22 3.05
C PHE A 123 3.05 0.87 3.30
N GLY A 124 3.34 1.74 4.26
CA GLY A 124 2.44 2.83 4.58
C GLY A 124 2.78 3.55 5.87
N ARG A 125 1.79 4.25 6.40
CA ARG A 125 1.86 4.95 7.67
C ARG A 125 0.72 4.54 8.59
N TYR A 126 0.88 4.79 9.89
CA TYR A 126 -0.16 4.53 10.85
C TYR A 126 -0.18 5.58 11.96
N THR A 127 -1.33 5.71 12.62
CA THR A 127 -1.50 6.38 13.91
C THR A 127 -1.84 5.34 14.96
N PHE A 128 -1.37 5.54 16.19
CA PHE A 128 -1.50 4.57 17.27
C PHE A 128 -1.71 5.26 18.61
N ASP A 129 -2.77 4.88 19.30
CA ASP A 129 -3.05 5.29 20.68
C ASP A 129 -3.33 4.03 21.51
N PHE A 130 -2.35 3.68 22.35
CA PHE A 130 -2.46 2.50 23.21
C PHE A 130 -3.56 2.64 24.24
N SER A 131 -3.74 3.83 24.82
CA SER A 131 -4.71 4.10 25.89
C SER A 131 -6.15 3.96 25.43
N GLN A 132 -6.41 4.34 24.17
CA GLN A 132 -7.73 4.24 23.55
C GLN A 132 -7.90 2.99 22.68
N GLN A 133 -6.87 2.15 22.60
CA GLN A 133 -6.82 0.97 21.71
C GLN A 133 -7.11 1.31 20.24
N LYS A 134 -6.67 2.50 19.79
CA LYS A 134 -6.87 2.98 18.43
C LYS A 134 -5.65 2.73 17.56
N LEU A 135 -5.91 2.31 16.35
CA LEU A 135 -4.91 2.07 15.31
C LEU A 135 -5.55 2.35 13.95
N ASP A 136 -5.10 3.38 13.26
CA ASP A 136 -5.49 3.67 11.88
C ASP A 136 -4.30 3.46 10.95
N MET A 137 -4.54 2.89 9.77
CA MET A 137 -3.50 2.59 8.80
C MET A 137 -3.84 3.14 7.41
N GLN A 138 -2.83 3.72 6.76
CA GLN A 138 -2.85 4.09 5.35
C GLN A 138 -1.78 3.27 4.64
N VAL A 139 -2.19 2.17 4.03
CA VAL A 139 -1.28 1.18 3.43
C VAL A 139 -1.51 1.03 1.94
N ASN A 140 -0.45 0.63 1.24
CA ASN A 140 -0.45 0.20 -0.15
C ASN A 140 0.36 -1.08 -0.28
N ALA A 141 0.16 -1.79 -1.39
CA ALA A 141 0.97 -2.96 -1.76
C ALA A 141 1.67 -2.73 -3.11
N GLY A 142 2.69 -3.54 -3.37
CA GLY A 142 3.30 -3.66 -4.69
C GLY A 142 2.32 -4.23 -5.72
N HIS A 143 2.77 -4.35 -6.97
CA HIS A 143 1.92 -4.75 -8.10
C HIS A 143 2.42 -6.00 -8.83
N SER A 144 3.23 -6.84 -8.18
CA SER A 144 3.63 -8.13 -8.76
C SER A 144 2.43 -9.06 -8.84
N SER A 145 2.38 -9.88 -9.90
CA SER A 145 1.36 -10.91 -10.06
C SER A 145 1.87 -12.23 -9.51
N CYS A 146 1.12 -12.83 -8.59
CA CYS A 146 1.37 -14.19 -8.11
C CYS A 146 0.10 -15.01 -8.33
N ASP A 147 0.26 -16.24 -8.80
CA ASP A 147 -0.87 -17.11 -9.12
C ASP A 147 -1.78 -17.33 -7.93
N GLY A 148 -3.07 -17.01 -8.09
CA GLY A 148 -4.10 -17.18 -7.08
C GLY A 148 -4.05 -16.23 -5.87
N ALA A 149 -3.05 -15.32 -5.77
CA ALA A 149 -2.86 -14.43 -4.61
C ALA A 149 -3.75 -13.19 -4.64
N LEU A 150 -4.17 -12.75 -5.81
CA LEU A 150 -4.83 -11.45 -6.02
C LEU A 150 -6.06 -11.23 -5.12
N ALA A 151 -6.89 -12.24 -4.95
CA ALA A 151 -8.10 -12.13 -4.13
C ALA A 151 -7.75 -11.90 -2.66
N GLN A 152 -6.81 -12.68 -2.09
CA GLN A 152 -6.37 -12.50 -0.72
C GLN A 152 -5.65 -11.16 -0.52
N GLU A 153 -4.85 -10.74 -1.48
CA GLU A 153 -4.14 -9.47 -1.41
C GLU A 153 -5.11 -8.29 -1.38
N ALA A 154 -6.10 -8.25 -2.27
CA ALA A 154 -7.12 -7.22 -2.30
C ALA A 154 -7.91 -7.19 -0.98
N GLU A 155 -8.32 -8.35 -0.46
CA GLU A 155 -9.02 -8.48 0.80
C GLU A 155 -8.17 -8.02 1.99
N LEU A 156 -6.88 -8.35 2.01
CA LEU A 156 -5.96 -7.94 3.07
C LEU A 156 -5.75 -6.42 3.07
N ILE A 157 -5.51 -5.81 1.91
CA ILE A 157 -5.29 -4.36 1.83
C ILE A 157 -6.55 -3.59 2.20
N ASP A 158 -7.74 -4.01 1.71
CA ASP A 158 -9.03 -3.42 2.12
C ASP A 158 -9.22 -3.53 3.63
N SER A 159 -8.96 -4.69 4.22
CA SER A 159 -9.06 -4.91 5.66
C SER A 159 -8.12 -4.00 6.44
N LEU A 160 -6.86 -3.90 6.04
CA LEU A 160 -5.86 -3.05 6.70
C LEU A 160 -6.26 -1.57 6.69
N GLN A 161 -6.85 -1.07 5.61
CA GLN A 161 -7.29 0.33 5.47
C GLN A 161 -8.56 0.63 6.30
N ARG A 162 -9.31 -0.38 6.71
CA ARG A 162 -10.53 -0.24 7.54
C ARG A 162 -10.28 -0.38 9.02
N ILE A 163 -9.06 -0.74 9.44
CA ILE A 163 -8.71 -0.88 10.84
C ILE A 163 -8.81 0.45 11.56
N GLN A 164 -9.45 0.45 12.74
CA GLN A 164 -9.55 1.60 13.64
C GLN A 164 -9.26 1.24 15.09
N LYS A 165 -9.24 -0.05 15.42
CA LYS A 165 -9.00 -0.53 16.78
C LYS A 165 -8.09 -1.75 16.76
N PHE A 166 -7.48 -2.01 17.90
CA PHE A 166 -6.73 -3.25 18.14
C PHE A 166 -7.07 -3.86 19.50
N GLN A 167 -6.80 -5.14 19.62
CA GLN A 167 -6.85 -5.89 20.87
C GLN A 167 -5.69 -6.88 20.90
N LEU A 168 -4.91 -6.87 21.97
CA LEU A 168 -3.83 -7.83 22.20
C LEU A 168 -4.27 -8.83 23.28
N VAL A 169 -4.24 -10.12 22.95
CA VAL A 169 -4.56 -11.21 23.88
C VAL A 169 -3.42 -12.23 23.83
N GLY A 170 -2.57 -12.22 24.86
CA GLY A 170 -1.34 -13.00 24.86
C GLY A 170 -0.45 -12.68 23.68
N ASN A 171 -0.17 -13.64 22.81
CA ASN A 171 0.63 -13.49 21.60
C ASN A 171 -0.21 -13.27 20.33
N THR A 172 -1.50 -13.01 20.47
CA THR A 172 -2.41 -12.81 19.35
C THR A 172 -2.88 -11.36 19.29
N LEU A 173 -2.64 -10.72 18.15
CA LEU A 173 -3.13 -9.38 17.83
C LEU A 173 -4.38 -9.49 16.97
N TYR A 174 -5.45 -8.87 17.43
CA TYR A 174 -6.70 -8.69 16.68
C TYR A 174 -6.77 -7.24 16.21
N LEU A 175 -7.00 -7.04 14.92
CA LEU A 175 -7.21 -5.74 14.31
C LEU A 175 -8.68 -5.64 13.91
N LEU A 176 -9.33 -4.57 14.34
CA LEU A 176 -10.79 -4.43 14.28
C LEU A 176 -11.16 -3.14 13.54
N ASP A 177 -12.35 -3.14 12.95
CA ASP A 177 -12.95 -1.92 12.41
C ASP A 177 -13.61 -1.06 13.51
N GLN A 178 -14.24 0.03 13.09
CA GLN A 178 -14.94 0.95 13.98
C GLN A 178 -16.05 0.26 14.80
N SER A 179 -16.75 -0.70 14.20
CA SER A 179 -17.85 -1.44 14.84
C SER A 179 -17.34 -2.46 15.86
N GLY A 180 -16.05 -2.79 15.84
CA GLY A 180 -15.44 -3.84 16.64
C GLY A 180 -15.44 -5.21 15.97
N GLN A 181 -15.77 -5.29 14.67
CA GLN A 181 -15.62 -6.50 13.88
C GLN A 181 -14.15 -6.83 13.68
N ARG A 182 -13.76 -8.08 13.92
CA ARG A 182 -12.39 -8.56 13.67
C ARG A 182 -12.14 -8.70 12.17
N LEU A 183 -11.24 -7.89 11.65
CA LEU A 183 -10.82 -7.94 10.25
C LEU A 183 -9.58 -8.81 10.08
N ILE A 184 -8.62 -8.72 11.00
CA ILE A 184 -7.36 -9.46 10.93
C ILE A 184 -7.06 -10.09 12.29
N GLN A 185 -6.56 -11.31 12.24
CA GLN A 185 -5.91 -11.98 13.35
C GLN A 185 -4.46 -12.26 12.97
N ALA A 186 -3.54 -11.91 13.86
CA ALA A 186 -2.13 -12.14 13.66
C ALA A 186 -1.46 -12.69 14.94
N GLN A 187 -0.41 -13.46 14.77
CA GLN A 187 0.39 -14.01 15.86
C GLN A 187 1.80 -13.44 15.83
N LYS A 188 2.36 -13.26 16.99
CA LYS A 188 3.73 -12.84 17.16
C LYS A 188 4.65 -13.89 16.53
N LYS A 189 5.57 -13.44 15.67
CA LYS A 189 6.55 -14.29 14.99
C LYS A 189 7.79 -14.49 15.83
#